data_445b23e9fbeeafcb7e1ee75055bde6fd
#
_entry.id   445b23e9fbeeafcb7e1ee75055bde6fd
#
_cell.length_a   1.000
_cell.length_b   1.000
_cell.length_c   1.000
_cell.angle_alpha   90.00
_cell.angle_beta   90.00
_cell.angle_gamma   90.00
#
_symmetry.space_group_name_H-M   'P 1'
#
loop_
_entity.id
_entity.type
_entity.pdbx_description
1 polymer ?
#
loop_
_entity_poly.entity_id
_entity_poly.type
_entity_poly.pdbx_seq_one_letter_code
_entity_poly.pdbx_strand_id
1 'polypeptide(L)'
;MLRLCPGDNLGQRSWLGSLLLRAGRVSDALSFVQAWMAPAADRGDVIRHGGTDFGKPSSEALPASREEKLSDYTEASLLYTAAITSFKLFGDCTAARQYLRIAAKLNPIILVKILARLKPPSMIDSESHEIFVLTSSLIRRP
;
A
#
# COMPACT_ATOMS: atom_id res chain seq x y z
N MET A 1 15.17 10.90 -8.18
CA MET A 1 16.23 10.07 -7.56
C MET A 1 16.12 8.61 -7.98
N LEU A 2 15.00 7.91 -7.81
CA LEU A 2 14.88 6.49 -8.19
C LEU A 2 15.17 6.19 -9.67
N ARG A 3 14.84 7.09 -10.59
CA ARG A 3 15.23 6.93 -12.01
C ARG A 3 16.74 6.96 -12.25
N LEU A 4 17.48 7.67 -11.41
CA LEU A 4 18.93 7.78 -11.49
C LEU A 4 19.64 6.68 -10.67
N CYS A 5 18.98 6.14 -9.66
CA CYS A 5 19.46 5.06 -8.82
C CYS A 5 18.33 4.01 -8.63
N PRO A 6 18.10 3.15 -9.63
CA PRO A 6 16.98 2.19 -9.59
C PRO A 6 17.08 1.18 -8.46
N GLY A 7 18.29 0.89 -7.97
CA GLY A 7 18.51 0.01 -6.81
C GLY A 7 18.10 0.60 -5.46
N ASP A 8 17.74 1.89 -5.44
CA ASP A 8 17.30 2.62 -4.26
C ASP A 8 18.26 2.56 -3.05
N ASN A 9 19.54 2.80 -3.30
CA ASN A 9 20.58 2.81 -2.24
C ASN A 9 20.32 3.85 -1.13
N LEU A 10 19.39 4.80 -1.35
CA LEU A 10 19.02 5.85 -0.41
C LEU A 10 17.68 5.59 0.30
N GLY A 11 17.03 4.46 0.08
CA GLY A 11 15.77 4.08 0.74
C GLY A 11 14.57 4.96 0.37
N GLN A 12 14.57 5.57 -0.82
CA GLN A 12 13.49 6.48 -1.25
C GLN A 12 12.16 5.77 -1.49
N ARG A 13 12.19 4.46 -1.73
CA ARG A 13 10.98 3.64 -1.93
C ARG A 13 10.04 3.69 -0.74
N SER A 14 10.56 3.74 0.47
CA SER A 14 9.75 3.76 1.70
C SER A 14 8.89 5.01 1.83
N TRP A 15 9.24 6.09 1.13
CA TRP A 15 8.57 7.38 1.21
C TRP A 15 7.76 7.74 -0.03
N LEU A 16 8.20 7.32 -1.22
CA LEU A 16 7.62 7.80 -2.47
C LEU A 16 6.14 7.43 -2.61
N GLY A 17 5.73 6.22 -2.21
CA GLY A 17 4.34 5.81 -2.27
C GLY A 17 3.42 6.74 -1.47
N SER A 18 3.80 7.05 -0.24
CA SER A 18 3.04 7.96 0.63
C SER A 18 3.06 9.41 0.14
N LEU A 19 4.17 9.87 -0.45
CA LEU A 19 4.24 11.20 -1.05
C LEU A 19 3.35 11.33 -2.29
N LEU A 20 3.30 10.31 -3.15
CA LEU A 20 2.39 10.27 -4.30
C LEU A 20 0.93 10.28 -3.84
N LEU A 21 0.59 9.53 -2.79
CA LEU A 21 -0.75 9.53 -2.21
C LEU A 21 -1.12 10.92 -1.67
N ARG A 22 -0.24 11.57 -0.94
CA ARG A 22 -0.44 12.95 -0.43
C ARG A 22 -0.57 14.00 -1.55
N ALA A 23 0.10 13.76 -2.68
CA ALA A 23 -0.01 14.60 -3.88
C ALA A 23 -1.28 14.31 -4.71
N GLY A 24 -2.19 13.44 -4.25
CA GLY A 24 -3.40 13.05 -4.98
C GLY A 24 -3.14 12.10 -6.17
N ARG A 25 -1.90 11.64 -6.37
CA ARG A 25 -1.50 10.75 -7.45
C ARG A 25 -1.74 9.28 -7.07
N VAL A 26 -2.99 8.94 -6.81
CA VAL A 26 -3.38 7.64 -6.21
C VAL A 26 -3.03 6.47 -7.12
N SER A 27 -3.29 6.59 -8.43
CA SER A 27 -2.97 5.54 -9.41
C SER A 27 -1.46 5.27 -9.49
N ASP A 28 -0.67 6.35 -9.51
CA ASP A 28 0.79 6.23 -9.55
C ASP A 28 1.35 5.64 -8.25
N ALA A 29 0.76 6.01 -7.12
CA ALA A 29 1.14 5.45 -5.82
C ALA A 29 0.89 3.93 -5.78
N LEU A 30 -0.27 3.46 -6.27
CA LEU A 30 -0.55 2.02 -6.31
C LEU A 30 0.35 1.29 -7.31
N SER A 31 0.52 1.83 -8.51
CA SER A 31 1.44 1.28 -9.52
C SER A 31 2.86 1.11 -8.95
N PHE A 32 3.36 2.15 -8.27
CA PHE A 32 4.67 2.15 -7.64
C PHE A 32 4.82 1.07 -6.58
N VAL A 33 3.90 1.01 -5.62
CA VAL A 33 4.02 0.04 -4.51
C VAL A 33 3.85 -1.41 -5.01
N GLN A 34 2.98 -1.65 -6.00
CA GLN A 34 2.82 -2.96 -6.61
C GLN A 34 4.10 -3.41 -7.33
N ALA A 35 4.80 -2.51 -8.02
CA ALA A 35 6.10 -2.82 -8.63
C ALA A 35 7.13 -3.27 -7.58
N TRP A 36 7.19 -2.59 -6.43
CA TRP A 36 8.11 -2.95 -5.36
C TRP A 36 7.70 -4.19 -4.56
N MET A 37 6.42 -4.52 -4.52
CA MET A 37 5.90 -5.76 -3.90
C MET A 37 6.01 -6.99 -4.81
N ALA A 38 6.37 -6.84 -6.07
CA ALA A 38 6.62 -7.98 -6.95
C ALA A 38 7.84 -8.79 -6.47
N PRO A 39 7.81 -10.13 -6.53
CA PRO A 39 8.95 -10.97 -6.15
C PRO A 39 10.22 -10.62 -6.90
N ALA A 40 11.38 -10.80 -6.27
CA ALA A 40 12.66 -10.56 -6.92
C ALA A 40 12.86 -11.39 -8.20
N ALA A 41 12.35 -12.64 -8.21
CA ALA A 41 12.37 -13.49 -9.39
C ALA A 41 11.58 -12.92 -10.57
N ASP A 42 10.50 -12.20 -10.30
CA ASP A 42 9.65 -11.58 -11.33
C ASP A 42 10.17 -10.17 -11.71
N ARG A 43 10.98 -9.55 -10.85
CA ARG A 43 11.51 -8.19 -11.05
C ARG A 43 12.81 -8.15 -11.83
N GLY A 44 13.53 -9.25 -11.90
CA GLY A 44 14.95 -9.26 -12.22
C GLY A 44 15.77 -8.62 -11.08
N ASP A 45 17.03 -8.26 -11.35
CA ASP A 45 17.92 -7.72 -10.31
C ASP A 45 17.53 -6.31 -9.87
N VAL A 46 17.01 -5.50 -10.80
CA VAL A 46 16.67 -4.09 -10.55
C VAL A 46 15.35 -3.72 -11.20
N ILE A 47 14.46 -3.10 -10.42
CA ILE A 47 13.19 -2.58 -10.95
C ILE A 47 13.49 -1.44 -11.94
N ARG A 48 12.98 -1.56 -13.16
CA ARG A 48 13.17 -0.55 -14.21
C ARG A 48 12.79 0.85 -13.70
N HIS A 49 13.68 1.81 -13.86
CA HIS A 49 13.52 3.19 -13.39
C HIS A 49 13.12 3.31 -11.91
N GLY A 50 13.52 2.34 -11.06
CA GLY A 50 13.17 2.33 -9.64
C GLY A 50 11.66 2.23 -9.39
N GLY A 51 10.91 1.58 -10.28
CA GLY A 51 9.45 1.45 -10.16
C GLY A 51 8.68 2.74 -10.47
N THR A 52 9.32 3.74 -11.08
CA THR A 52 8.66 5.01 -11.47
C THR A 52 8.13 5.02 -12.90
N ASP A 53 8.09 3.88 -13.53
CA ASP A 53 7.39 3.64 -14.80
C ASP A 53 5.94 3.29 -14.48
N PHE A 54 5.13 4.31 -14.17
CA PHE A 54 3.77 4.16 -13.66
C PHE A 54 2.84 3.52 -14.70
N GLY A 55 2.75 2.19 -14.65
CA GLY A 55 1.79 1.40 -15.40
C GLY A 55 0.38 1.41 -14.80
N LYS A 56 -0.55 0.71 -15.44
CA LYS A 56 -1.90 0.54 -14.90
C LYS A 56 -1.85 -0.32 -13.62
N PRO A 57 -2.33 0.18 -12.48
CA PRO A 57 -2.39 -0.61 -11.25
C PRO A 57 -3.42 -1.73 -11.35
N SER A 58 -3.17 -2.85 -10.68
CA SER A 58 -4.08 -4.00 -10.62
C SER A 58 -5.00 -3.92 -9.40
N SER A 59 -6.27 -4.30 -9.59
CA SER A 59 -7.24 -4.54 -8.52
C SER A 59 -7.27 -6.01 -8.07
N GLU A 60 -6.47 -6.87 -8.68
CA GLU A 60 -6.46 -8.30 -8.38
C GLU A 60 -5.78 -8.57 -7.02
N ALA A 61 -6.40 -9.45 -6.26
CA ALA A 61 -5.79 -9.95 -5.03
C ALA A 61 -4.62 -10.88 -5.36
N LEU A 62 -3.62 -10.88 -4.49
CA LEU A 62 -2.49 -11.78 -4.63
C LEU A 62 -2.90 -13.22 -4.33
N PRO A 63 -2.36 -14.22 -5.04
CA PRO A 63 -2.53 -15.63 -4.69
C PRO A 63 -2.07 -15.91 -3.25
N ALA A 64 -2.69 -16.88 -2.58
CA ALA A 64 -2.36 -17.25 -1.20
C ALA A 64 -0.87 -17.55 -0.99
N SER A 65 -0.25 -18.24 -1.94
CA SER A 65 1.18 -18.55 -1.92
C SER A 65 2.09 -17.30 -1.96
N ARG A 66 1.62 -16.21 -2.55
CA ARG A 66 2.29 -14.92 -2.56
C ARG A 66 2.02 -14.11 -1.29
N GLU A 67 0.78 -14.17 -0.79
CA GLU A 67 0.40 -13.50 0.45
C GLU A 67 1.29 -13.94 1.62
N GLU A 68 1.53 -15.25 1.72
CA GLU A 68 2.33 -15.85 2.78
C GLU A 68 3.79 -15.35 2.77
N LYS A 69 4.37 -15.24 1.57
CA LYS A 69 5.75 -14.81 1.39
C LYS A 69 5.95 -13.29 1.41
N LEU A 70 4.90 -12.52 1.18
CA LEU A 70 5.01 -11.07 1.01
C LEU A 70 5.52 -10.38 2.28
N SER A 71 5.18 -10.92 3.46
CA SER A 71 5.65 -10.43 4.75
C SER A 71 7.17 -10.54 4.94
N ASP A 72 7.83 -11.45 4.24
CA ASP A 72 9.26 -11.73 4.45
C ASP A 72 10.18 -10.68 3.79
N TYR A 73 9.67 -9.98 2.76
CA TYR A 73 10.50 -9.06 1.97
C TYR A 73 9.87 -7.70 1.72
N THR A 74 8.68 -7.43 2.25
CA THR A 74 7.98 -6.17 2.00
C THR A 74 7.84 -5.35 3.28
N GLU A 75 8.05 -4.04 3.17
CA GLU A 75 7.89 -3.11 4.27
C GLU A 75 6.40 -2.82 4.53
N ALA A 76 6.01 -2.70 5.80
CA ALA A 76 4.64 -2.38 6.21
C ALA A 76 4.14 -1.06 5.59
N SER A 77 5.02 -0.06 5.40
CA SER A 77 4.71 1.23 4.78
C SER A 77 4.18 1.09 3.35
N LEU A 78 4.79 0.21 2.55
CA LEU A 78 4.34 -0.08 1.19
C LEU A 78 2.97 -0.76 1.19
N LEU A 79 2.75 -1.70 2.11
CA LEU A 79 1.49 -2.43 2.22
C LEU A 79 0.33 -1.54 2.70
N TYR A 80 0.56 -0.65 3.68
CA TYR A 80 -0.44 0.34 4.07
C TYR A 80 -0.76 1.29 2.91
N THR A 81 0.24 1.75 2.18
CA THR A 81 0.03 2.57 0.98
C THR A 81 -0.77 1.81 -0.07
N ALA A 82 -0.45 0.52 -0.33
CA ALA A 82 -1.20 -0.32 -1.27
C ALA A 82 -2.66 -0.50 -0.83
N ALA A 83 -2.92 -0.73 0.45
CA ALA A 83 -4.27 -0.89 0.98
C ALA A 83 -5.12 0.38 0.77
N ILE A 84 -4.59 1.54 1.17
CA ILE A 84 -5.28 2.83 1.06
C ILE A 84 -5.51 3.20 -0.41
N THR A 85 -4.50 3.06 -1.26
CA THR A 85 -4.62 3.41 -2.69
C THR A 85 -5.55 2.46 -3.44
N SER A 86 -5.53 1.15 -3.14
CA SER A 86 -6.48 0.19 -3.70
C SER A 86 -7.91 0.53 -3.31
N PHE A 87 -8.15 0.88 -2.03
CA PHE A 87 -9.46 1.31 -1.56
C PHE A 87 -9.94 2.59 -2.25
N LYS A 88 -9.06 3.59 -2.41
CA LYS A 88 -9.39 4.84 -3.10
C LYS A 88 -9.74 4.65 -4.59
N LEU A 89 -9.09 3.71 -5.27
CA LEU A 89 -9.30 3.47 -6.70
C LEU A 89 -10.44 2.50 -6.99
N PHE A 90 -10.60 1.47 -6.16
CA PHE A 90 -11.49 0.35 -6.45
C PHE A 90 -12.56 0.10 -5.36
N GLY A 91 -12.60 0.94 -4.33
CA GLY A 91 -13.48 0.75 -3.19
C GLY A 91 -13.07 -0.42 -2.30
N ASP A 92 -14.05 -0.97 -1.57
CA ASP A 92 -13.84 -2.09 -0.65
C ASP A 92 -13.64 -3.42 -1.42
N CYS A 93 -12.47 -3.58 -2.01
CA CYS A 93 -12.09 -4.74 -2.80
C CYS A 93 -11.21 -5.74 -2.02
N THR A 94 -11.16 -6.97 -2.52
CA THR A 94 -10.37 -8.05 -1.90
C THR A 94 -8.89 -7.70 -1.77
N ALA A 95 -8.29 -7.06 -2.76
CA ALA A 95 -6.90 -6.63 -2.74
C ALA A 95 -6.63 -5.61 -1.61
N ALA A 96 -7.50 -4.60 -1.44
CA ALA A 96 -7.35 -3.61 -0.39
C ALA A 96 -7.38 -4.25 1.01
N ARG A 97 -8.32 -5.17 1.24
CA ARG A 97 -8.42 -5.92 2.50
C ARG A 97 -7.21 -6.83 2.72
N GLN A 98 -6.72 -7.48 1.67
CA GLN A 98 -5.56 -8.35 1.74
C GLN A 98 -4.31 -7.57 2.14
N TYR A 99 -4.00 -6.45 1.46
CA TYR A 99 -2.87 -5.61 1.79
C TYR A 99 -2.95 -5.07 3.21
N LEU A 100 -4.13 -4.62 3.64
CA LEU A 100 -4.30 -4.10 5.00
C LEU A 100 -4.10 -5.18 6.06
N ARG A 101 -4.60 -6.40 5.84
CA ARG A 101 -4.42 -7.53 6.75
C ARG A 101 -2.94 -7.90 6.91
N ILE A 102 -2.19 -7.95 5.81
CA ILE A 102 -0.75 -8.24 5.84
C ILE A 102 0.00 -7.11 6.54
N ALA A 103 -0.30 -5.85 6.20
CA ALA A 103 0.30 -4.68 6.82
C ALA A 103 0.09 -4.65 8.34
N ALA A 104 -1.13 -4.96 8.79
CA ALA A 104 -1.46 -5.02 10.22
C ALA A 104 -0.73 -6.14 10.96
N LYS A 105 -0.49 -7.28 10.32
CA LYS A 105 0.35 -8.35 10.89
C LYS A 105 1.81 -7.92 11.03
N LEU A 106 2.36 -7.23 10.04
CA LEU A 106 3.74 -6.77 10.05
C LEU A 106 4.00 -5.65 11.06
N ASN A 107 3.11 -4.68 11.13
CA ASN A 107 3.23 -3.55 12.04
C ASN A 107 1.87 -3.03 12.50
N PRO A 108 1.28 -3.62 13.56
CA PRO A 108 -0.01 -3.19 14.08
C PRO A 108 -0.01 -1.78 14.68
N ILE A 109 1.16 -1.27 15.08
CA ILE A 109 1.28 0.06 15.69
C ILE A 109 0.91 1.16 14.69
N ILE A 110 1.24 0.97 13.42
CA ILE A 110 0.84 1.91 12.36
C ILE A 110 -0.68 1.96 12.25
N LEU A 111 -1.36 0.81 12.26
CA LEU A 111 -2.82 0.75 12.24
C LEU A 111 -3.43 1.48 13.44
N VAL A 112 -2.92 1.23 14.65
CA VAL A 112 -3.39 1.93 15.86
C VAL A 112 -3.20 3.45 15.73
N LYS A 113 -2.07 3.91 15.21
CA LYS A 113 -1.81 5.34 14.98
C LYS A 113 -2.75 5.96 13.94
N ILE A 114 -3.08 5.22 12.87
CA ILE A 114 -4.07 5.65 11.89
C ILE A 114 -5.44 5.80 12.57
N LEU A 115 -5.89 4.76 13.27
CA LEU A 115 -7.19 4.75 13.95
C LEU A 115 -7.28 5.83 15.03
N ALA A 116 -6.23 6.04 15.81
CA ALA A 116 -6.19 7.06 16.87
C ALA A 116 -6.26 8.51 16.34
N ARG A 117 -5.94 8.73 15.06
CA ARG A 117 -6.07 10.04 14.40
C ARG A 117 -7.43 10.28 13.77
N LEU A 118 -8.25 9.25 13.64
CA LEU A 118 -9.59 9.38 13.09
C LEU A 118 -10.49 10.09 14.10
N LYS A 119 -11.08 11.21 13.69
CA LYS A 119 -12.10 11.92 14.48
C LYS A 119 -13.45 11.19 14.38
N PRO A 120 -14.35 11.40 15.35
CA PRO A 120 -15.72 10.87 15.24
C PRO A 120 -16.41 11.30 13.94
N PRO A 121 -17.40 10.53 13.42
CA PRO A 121 -18.00 10.74 12.11
C PRO A 121 -18.54 12.14 11.82
N SER A 122 -18.92 12.91 12.83
CA SER A 122 -19.43 14.28 12.69
C SER A 122 -18.37 15.35 12.33
N MET A 123 -17.08 14.98 12.29
CA MET A 123 -15.96 15.91 12.07
C MET A 123 -14.93 15.40 11.07
N ILE A 124 -15.28 14.38 10.29
CA ILE A 124 -14.35 13.67 9.40
C ILE A 124 -14.42 14.27 8.00
N ASP A 125 -13.29 14.65 7.43
CA ASP A 125 -13.15 14.86 6.00
C ASP A 125 -13.28 13.51 5.25
N SER A 126 -13.53 13.56 3.93
CA SER A 126 -13.78 12.36 3.13
C SER A 126 -12.66 11.33 3.20
N GLU A 127 -11.41 11.79 3.34
CA GLU A 127 -10.24 10.92 3.38
C GLU A 127 -10.14 10.11 4.67
N SER A 128 -10.42 10.76 5.80
CA SER A 128 -10.46 10.10 7.11
C SER A 128 -11.61 9.09 7.20
N HIS A 129 -12.76 9.40 6.57
CA HIS A 129 -13.90 8.50 6.51
C HIS A 129 -13.61 7.21 5.75
N GLU A 130 -12.94 7.30 4.60
CA GLU A 130 -12.57 6.13 3.80
C GLU A 130 -11.68 5.16 4.58
N ILE A 131 -10.65 5.68 5.28
CA ILE A 131 -9.77 4.87 6.12
C ILE A 131 -10.56 4.22 7.26
N PHE A 132 -11.48 4.96 7.89
CA PHE A 132 -12.33 4.44 8.96
C PHE A 132 -13.23 3.30 8.48
N VAL A 133 -13.89 3.44 7.33
CA VAL A 133 -14.76 2.41 6.75
C VAL A 133 -13.96 1.15 6.44
N LEU A 134 -12.81 1.28 5.80
CA LEU A 134 -11.93 0.16 5.46
C LEU A 134 -11.48 -0.58 6.72
N THR A 135 -11.00 0.13 7.73
CA THR A 135 -10.50 -0.49 8.96
C THR A 135 -11.62 -1.11 9.80
N SER A 136 -12.78 -0.45 9.89
CA SER A 136 -13.94 -0.95 10.64
C SER A 136 -14.52 -2.22 10.02
N SER A 137 -14.53 -2.32 8.68
CA SER A 137 -15.03 -3.51 7.97
C SER A 137 -14.12 -4.74 8.19
N LEU A 138 -12.83 -4.52 8.44
CA LEU A 138 -11.85 -5.58 8.69
C LEU A 138 -11.86 -6.11 10.12
N ILE A 139 -12.15 -5.23 11.09
CA ILE A 139 -12.17 -5.59 12.52
C ILE A 139 -13.45 -6.35 12.88
N ARG A 140 -14.56 -6.15 12.16
CA ARG A 140 -15.89 -6.70 12.49
C ARG A 140 -16.18 -8.10 11.97
N ARG A 141 -15.23 -8.79 11.34
CA ARG A 141 -15.46 -10.19 10.94
C ARG A 141 -14.60 -11.14 11.79
N PRO A 142 -15.27 -12.12 12.45
CA PRO A 142 -14.59 -13.20 13.14
C PRO A 142 -13.77 -14.04 12.17
#